data_990f0568d1c4943f53c120d2fcd19d7e
#
_entry.id   990f0568d1c4943f53c120d2fcd19d7e
#
_cell.length_a   1.000
_cell.length_b   1.000
_cell.length_c   1.000
_cell.angle_alpha   90.00
_cell.angle_beta   90.00
_cell.angle_gamma   90.00
#
_symmetry.space_group_name_H-M   'P 1'
#
loop_
_entity.id
_entity.type
_entity.pdbx_description
1 polymer ?
#
loop_
_entity_poly.entity_id
_entity_poly.type
_entity_poly.pdbx_seq_one_letter_code
_entity_poly.pdbx_strand_id
1 'polypeptide(L)'
;MVYKQISFGNDSGQLINDIKIKKKIIQYLFNAINLSKYRYTFLNNINRLKFLKENEHFVSPNFHGYNYLLIFTKINDVNMAVMIDRRKLKYNLDHIDYNKLACTKLDCKVSKKVFKGTILDGKFIRNKNEYIFLVQDIYQLLGNNILDQPLDKKIELLDNTMNTYFSSTPFRNFSIKINKLYTYYEIDILINKVMKNCSLMTNGIIFFPKYSGISIIYLEQKDVLQKNKVTISESNTYKTEKYDKPQTELSSNTTADIILNMKGYLHGSKYGYETINNKNTGTFEVRKTDIPDVYDLYLTNQEDKLVRQGIAHIPNMKISHLCQDIFRDKNREVMKCIHFQKFNKWIPMSKSEDQKIDNLDIIVSDN
;
A
#
# COMPACT_ATOMS: atom_id res chain seq x y z
N MET A 1 34.49 6.69 25.63
CA MET A 1 34.07 5.77 24.52
C MET A 1 34.21 6.53 23.20
N VAL A 2 35.10 6.07 22.30
CA VAL A 2 35.22 6.69 20.97
C VAL A 2 34.12 6.09 20.10
N TYR A 3 33.09 6.87 19.79
CA TYR A 3 32.07 6.45 18.84
C TYR A 3 32.66 6.59 17.42
N LYS A 4 32.61 5.52 16.64
CA LYS A 4 32.98 5.59 15.23
C LYS A 4 31.88 6.38 14.51
N GLN A 5 32.22 7.56 13.99
CA GLN A 5 31.35 8.29 13.09
C GLN A 5 31.17 7.50 11.80
N ILE A 6 29.94 7.33 11.36
CA ILE A 6 29.64 6.77 10.05
C ILE A 6 28.89 7.83 9.24
N SER A 7 29.20 7.87 7.96
CA SER A 7 28.41 8.64 7.02
C SER A 7 27.04 8.01 6.86
N PHE A 8 26.02 8.79 7.13
CA PHE A 8 24.63 8.40 6.95
C PHE A 8 23.97 9.46 6.07
N GLY A 9 24.02 9.21 4.78
CA GLY A 9 23.73 10.27 3.85
C GLY A 9 24.80 11.37 3.88
N ASN A 10 24.36 12.63 3.95
CA ASN A 10 25.26 13.76 4.20
C ASN A 10 25.49 13.97 5.72
N ASP A 11 24.85 13.16 6.57
CA ASP A 11 24.97 13.27 8.01
C ASP A 11 26.01 12.30 8.57
N SER A 12 26.57 12.65 9.71
CA SER A 12 27.38 11.75 10.51
C SER A 12 26.54 11.24 11.68
N GLY A 13 26.12 9.98 11.59
CA GLY A 13 25.57 9.29 12.75
C GLY A 13 26.69 8.68 13.60
N GLN A 14 26.40 8.39 14.86
CA GLN A 14 27.31 7.68 15.74
C GLN A 14 26.98 6.18 15.72
N LEU A 15 27.91 5.35 15.23
CA LEU A 15 27.73 3.91 15.28
C LEU A 15 27.79 3.42 16.74
N ILE A 16 26.74 2.75 17.17
CA ILE A 16 26.71 2.11 18.50
C ILE A 16 27.52 0.81 18.40
N ASN A 17 28.71 0.79 19.01
CA ASN A 17 29.57 -0.39 19.05
C ASN A 17 29.32 -1.28 20.28
N ASP A 18 28.77 -0.73 21.36
CA ASP A 18 28.45 -1.45 22.58
C ASP A 18 27.33 -2.48 22.34
N ILE A 19 27.69 -3.76 22.41
CA ILE A 19 26.76 -4.88 22.22
C ILE A 19 25.65 -4.88 23.27
N LYS A 20 25.94 -4.46 24.52
CA LYS A 20 24.94 -4.41 25.59
C LYS A 20 23.85 -3.37 25.26
N ILE A 21 24.26 -2.22 24.74
CA ILE A 21 23.31 -1.18 24.29
C ILE A 21 22.52 -1.68 23.08
N LYS A 22 23.17 -2.28 22.07
CA LYS A 22 22.49 -2.87 20.92
C LYS A 22 21.43 -3.90 21.38
N LYS A 23 21.79 -4.81 22.27
CA LYS A 23 20.85 -5.81 22.81
C LYS A 23 19.64 -5.14 23.46
N LYS A 24 19.82 -4.11 24.28
CA LYS A 24 18.71 -3.38 24.91
C LYS A 24 17.78 -2.72 23.87
N ILE A 25 18.34 -2.09 22.83
CA ILE A 25 17.55 -1.46 21.75
C ILE A 25 16.74 -2.53 21.01
N ILE A 26 17.36 -3.64 20.66
CA ILE A 26 16.69 -4.72 19.93
C ILE A 26 15.65 -5.42 20.79
N GLN A 27 15.94 -5.66 22.06
CA GLN A 27 14.96 -6.22 23.00
C GLN A 27 13.75 -5.29 23.16
N TYR A 28 13.97 -3.97 23.28
CA TYR A 28 12.89 -3.01 23.29
C TYR A 28 12.01 -3.11 22.02
N LEU A 29 12.65 -3.20 20.82
CA LEU A 29 11.95 -3.34 19.55
C LEU A 29 11.10 -4.63 19.51
N PHE A 30 11.67 -5.77 19.90
CA PHE A 30 10.96 -7.05 19.84
C PHE A 30 9.89 -7.20 20.93
N ASN A 31 10.02 -6.48 22.04
CA ASN A 31 8.94 -6.38 23.03
C ASN A 31 7.75 -5.57 22.52
N ALA A 32 8.03 -4.53 21.70
CA ALA A 32 6.98 -3.69 21.10
C ALA A 32 6.29 -4.38 19.92
N ILE A 33 7.02 -5.17 19.12
CA ILE A 33 6.53 -5.75 17.86
C ILE A 33 7.17 -7.09 17.53
N ASN A 34 6.35 -8.04 17.10
CA ASN A 34 6.85 -9.29 16.51
C ASN A 34 7.11 -9.08 15.00
N LEU A 35 8.36 -8.76 14.66
CA LEU A 35 8.77 -8.46 13.28
C LEU A 35 8.53 -9.59 12.28
N SER A 36 8.35 -10.84 12.72
CA SER A 36 8.05 -11.96 11.82
C SER A 36 6.74 -11.81 11.08
N LYS A 37 5.79 -11.06 11.65
CA LYS A 37 4.48 -10.77 11.05
C LYS A 37 4.51 -9.59 10.07
N TYR A 38 5.58 -8.77 10.06
CA TYR A 38 5.68 -7.52 9.31
C TYR A 38 6.83 -7.61 8.30
N ARG A 39 6.54 -8.23 7.16
CA ARG A 39 7.54 -8.54 6.12
C ARG A 39 7.22 -7.82 4.83
N TYR A 40 8.24 -7.66 4.01
CA TYR A 40 8.09 -7.29 2.61
C TYR A 40 8.22 -8.54 1.76
N THR A 41 7.34 -8.69 0.79
CA THR A 41 7.34 -9.81 -0.15
C THR A 41 7.04 -9.32 -1.56
N PHE A 42 7.44 -10.08 -2.57
CA PHE A 42 7.18 -9.72 -3.96
C PHE A 42 5.89 -10.34 -4.47
N LEU A 43 5.20 -9.61 -5.35
CA LEU A 43 4.06 -10.12 -6.10
C LEU A 43 4.58 -10.97 -7.27
N ASN A 44 4.83 -12.23 -7.02
CA ASN A 44 5.46 -13.16 -7.97
C ASN A 44 4.61 -14.40 -8.28
N ASN A 45 3.42 -14.54 -7.71
CA ASN A 45 2.55 -15.69 -7.94
C ASN A 45 1.07 -15.35 -7.74
N ILE A 46 0.20 -16.24 -8.24
CA ILE A 46 -1.26 -16.06 -8.21
C ILE A 46 -1.86 -16.06 -6.81
N ASN A 47 -1.25 -16.80 -5.85
CA ASN A 47 -1.74 -16.83 -4.47
C ASN A 47 -1.62 -15.46 -3.79
N ARG A 48 -0.58 -14.70 -4.13
CA ARG A 48 -0.42 -13.33 -3.61
C ARG A 48 -1.39 -12.35 -4.23
N LEU A 49 -1.75 -12.53 -5.50
CA LEU A 49 -2.85 -11.78 -6.13
C LEU A 49 -4.18 -12.07 -5.44
N LYS A 50 -4.46 -13.35 -5.14
CA LYS A 50 -5.65 -13.76 -4.40
C LYS A 50 -5.68 -13.11 -3.02
N PHE A 51 -4.54 -13.09 -2.32
CA PHE A 51 -4.41 -12.42 -1.02
C PHE A 51 -4.71 -10.92 -1.09
N LEU A 52 -4.22 -10.19 -2.12
CA LEU A 52 -4.55 -8.78 -2.33
C LEU A 52 -6.04 -8.56 -2.59
N LYS A 53 -6.70 -9.52 -3.25
CA LYS A 53 -8.14 -9.45 -3.52
C LYS A 53 -8.99 -9.68 -2.27
N GLU A 54 -8.53 -10.55 -1.38
CA GLU A 54 -9.25 -10.95 -0.17
C GLU A 54 -9.03 -10.00 1.01
N ASN A 55 -7.98 -9.16 0.95
CA ASN A 55 -7.60 -8.27 2.05
C ASN A 55 -7.48 -6.83 1.55
N GLU A 56 -7.95 -5.90 2.35
CA GLU A 56 -7.86 -4.48 2.05
C GLU A 56 -6.42 -3.98 2.19
N HIS A 57 -5.93 -3.30 1.15
CA HIS A 57 -4.61 -2.68 1.12
C HIS A 57 -4.70 -1.25 0.60
N PHE A 58 -3.80 -0.42 1.10
CA PHE A 58 -3.46 0.84 0.48
C PHE A 58 -2.32 0.63 -0.53
N VAL A 59 -2.24 1.50 -1.52
CA VAL A 59 -1.23 1.43 -2.58
C VAL A 59 -0.36 2.69 -2.52
N SER A 60 0.92 2.54 -2.84
CA SER A 60 1.86 3.65 -2.94
C SER A 60 2.91 3.36 -4.00
N PRO A 61 3.61 4.38 -4.55
CA PRO A 61 4.79 4.14 -5.36
C PRO A 61 5.83 3.38 -4.54
N ASN A 62 6.48 2.38 -5.14
CA ASN A 62 7.62 1.73 -4.53
C ASN A 62 8.88 2.57 -4.80
N PHE A 63 9.19 3.49 -3.91
CA PHE A 63 10.34 4.37 -4.03
C PHE A 63 11.65 3.60 -3.94
N HIS A 64 12.64 4.01 -4.71
CA HIS A 64 13.99 3.45 -4.63
C HIS A 64 14.68 3.93 -3.34
N GLY A 65 15.10 2.98 -2.51
CA GLY A 65 15.72 3.27 -1.21
C GLY A 65 15.87 2.02 -0.36
N TYR A 66 16.35 2.20 0.85
CA TYR A 66 16.61 1.11 1.79
C TYR A 66 15.61 1.12 2.94
N ASN A 67 15.10 -0.04 3.31
CA ASN A 67 14.18 -0.17 4.43
C ASN A 67 14.92 -0.02 5.75
N TYR A 68 14.46 0.92 6.58
CA TYR A 68 15.00 1.22 7.90
C TYR A 68 13.88 1.32 8.94
N LEU A 69 14.25 1.04 10.19
CA LEU A 69 13.47 1.44 11.35
C LEU A 69 14.11 2.69 11.97
N LEU A 70 13.28 3.68 12.28
CA LEU A 70 13.66 4.85 13.08
C LEU A 70 12.97 4.74 14.44
N ILE A 71 13.78 4.59 15.49
CA ILE A 71 13.33 4.29 16.85
C ILE A 71 13.72 5.44 17.76
N PHE A 72 12.75 5.97 18.48
CA PHE A 72 12.96 6.93 19.57
C PHE A 72 12.60 6.23 20.88
N THR A 73 13.56 6.08 21.73
CA THR A 73 13.38 5.37 23.01
C THR A 73 14.34 5.88 24.07
N LYS A 74 14.18 5.40 25.29
CA LYS A 74 15.06 5.70 26.42
C LYS A 74 15.81 4.43 26.83
N ILE A 75 17.12 4.45 26.74
CA ILE A 75 17.99 3.34 27.12
C ILE A 75 18.92 3.82 28.25
N ASN A 76 18.91 3.15 29.40
CA ASN A 76 19.68 3.56 30.58
C ASN A 76 19.49 5.04 30.93
N ASP A 77 18.23 5.50 30.92
CA ASP A 77 17.82 6.88 31.18
C ASP A 77 18.29 7.94 30.16
N VAL A 78 18.93 7.51 29.07
CA VAL A 78 19.36 8.38 27.98
C VAL A 78 18.37 8.30 26.82
N ASN A 79 17.88 9.46 26.37
CA ASN A 79 17.06 9.57 25.18
C ASN A 79 17.91 9.25 23.94
N MET A 80 17.43 8.35 23.09
CA MET A 80 18.13 7.90 21.90
C MET A 80 17.21 7.85 20.68
N ALA A 81 17.59 8.53 19.61
CA ALA A 81 17.07 8.28 18.28
C ALA A 81 18.02 7.31 17.55
N VAL A 82 17.51 6.19 17.07
CA VAL A 82 18.33 5.13 16.48
C VAL A 82 17.76 4.69 15.15
N MET A 83 18.63 4.64 14.13
CA MET A 83 18.32 4.04 12.83
C MET A 83 18.89 2.62 12.74
N ILE A 84 18.09 1.68 12.25
CA ILE A 84 18.47 0.28 12.07
C ILE A 84 18.13 -0.17 10.66
N ASP A 85 19.12 -0.68 9.92
CA ASP A 85 18.89 -1.29 8.60
C ASP A 85 18.06 -2.56 8.76
N ARG A 86 16.82 -2.51 8.30
CA ARG A 86 15.85 -3.60 8.46
C ARG A 86 16.25 -4.87 7.72
N ARG A 87 17.03 -4.77 6.66
CA ARG A 87 17.52 -5.93 5.89
C ARG A 87 18.52 -6.78 6.68
N LYS A 88 19.25 -6.15 7.63
CA LYS A 88 20.22 -6.81 8.51
C LYS A 88 19.61 -7.31 9.82
N LEU A 89 18.39 -6.88 10.11
CA LEU A 89 17.65 -7.29 11.29
C LEU A 89 16.92 -8.61 11.00
N LYS A 90 17.27 -9.65 11.72
CA LYS A 90 16.60 -10.95 11.63
C LYS A 90 15.23 -10.90 12.30
N TYR A 91 14.37 -11.85 11.97
CA TYR A 91 13.00 -11.92 12.51
C TYR A 91 12.91 -12.65 13.85
N ASN A 92 14.00 -13.31 14.30
CA ASN A 92 14.14 -13.95 15.60
C ASN A 92 15.36 -13.38 16.32
N LEU A 93 15.21 -13.05 17.60
CA LEU A 93 16.25 -12.51 18.48
C LEU A 93 17.50 -13.40 18.51
N ASP A 94 17.31 -14.73 18.57
CA ASP A 94 18.39 -15.70 18.68
C ASP A 94 19.29 -15.77 17.45
N HIS A 95 18.80 -15.29 16.32
CA HIS A 95 19.52 -15.30 15.05
C HIS A 95 20.20 -13.97 14.71
N ILE A 96 20.18 -12.99 15.62
CA ILE A 96 20.75 -11.66 15.37
C ILE A 96 22.25 -11.67 15.68
N ASP A 97 23.05 -11.38 14.65
CA ASP A 97 24.48 -11.12 14.83
C ASP A 97 24.69 -9.65 15.21
N TYR A 98 24.80 -9.39 16.51
CA TYR A 98 24.99 -8.04 17.05
C TYR A 98 26.30 -7.38 16.63
N ASN A 99 27.31 -8.14 16.20
CA ASN A 99 28.56 -7.58 15.69
C ASN A 99 28.35 -6.97 14.30
N LYS A 100 27.55 -7.61 13.46
CA LYS A 100 27.24 -7.14 12.08
C LYS A 100 26.06 -6.18 12.01
N LEU A 101 25.22 -6.14 13.05
CA LEU A 101 24.08 -5.25 13.10
C LEU A 101 24.53 -3.79 13.32
N ALA A 102 24.28 -2.93 12.34
CA ALA A 102 24.52 -1.51 12.45
C ALA A 102 23.32 -0.82 13.12
N CYS A 103 23.53 -0.29 14.31
CA CYS A 103 22.62 0.63 14.99
C CYS A 103 23.28 2.02 15.00
N THR A 104 22.67 2.98 14.35
CA THR A 104 23.21 4.33 14.22
C THR A 104 22.42 5.27 15.13
N LYS A 105 23.09 5.83 16.14
CA LYS A 105 22.52 6.90 16.96
C LYS A 105 22.53 8.19 16.15
N LEU A 106 21.44 8.91 16.21
CA LEU A 106 21.21 10.18 15.51
C LEU A 106 21.00 11.32 16.54
N ASP A 107 21.53 12.47 16.22
CA ASP A 107 21.18 13.71 16.93
C ASP A 107 19.91 14.28 16.31
N CYS A 108 18.94 14.62 17.16
CA CYS A 108 17.65 15.12 16.71
C CYS A 108 17.07 16.20 17.64
N LYS A 109 16.24 17.05 17.06
CA LYS A 109 15.50 18.12 17.76
C LYS A 109 14.03 17.73 17.84
N VAL A 110 13.69 16.96 18.89
CA VAL A 110 12.31 16.51 19.14
C VAL A 110 11.97 16.66 20.63
N SER A 111 10.69 16.76 20.94
CA SER A 111 10.20 16.79 22.32
C SER A 111 10.59 15.50 23.07
N LYS A 112 10.85 15.64 24.39
CA LYS A 112 11.10 14.47 25.27
C LYS A 112 9.96 13.45 25.24
N LYS A 113 8.74 13.85 24.89
CA LYS A 113 7.58 12.95 24.78
C LYS A 113 7.77 11.88 23.68
N VAL A 114 8.47 12.19 22.59
CA VAL A 114 8.73 11.25 21.48
C VAL A 114 9.55 10.05 21.96
N PHE A 115 10.47 10.26 22.91
CA PHE A 115 11.31 9.20 23.51
C PHE A 115 10.59 8.31 24.52
N LYS A 116 9.29 8.53 24.80
CA LYS A 116 8.50 7.55 25.56
C LYS A 116 8.32 6.24 24.81
N GLY A 117 8.61 6.24 23.53
CA GLY A 117 8.57 5.10 22.60
C GLY A 117 7.86 5.46 21.32
N THR A 118 8.65 5.63 20.25
CA THR A 118 8.12 5.84 18.89
C THR A 118 8.93 4.97 17.95
N ILE A 119 8.25 4.12 17.17
CA ILE A 119 8.88 3.20 16.21
C ILE A 119 8.22 3.42 14.85
N LEU A 120 9.00 3.96 13.92
CA LEU A 120 8.60 4.24 12.55
C LEU A 120 9.30 3.24 11.61
N ASP A 121 8.54 2.63 10.72
CA ASP A 121 9.05 1.82 9.61
C ASP A 121 9.01 2.64 8.32
N GLY A 122 10.07 2.61 7.55
CA GLY A 122 10.11 3.43 6.34
C GLY A 122 11.30 3.15 5.44
N LYS A 123 11.40 3.98 4.40
CA LYS A 123 12.52 3.96 3.46
C LYS A 123 13.41 5.17 3.63
N PHE A 124 14.71 4.90 3.67
CA PHE A 124 15.73 5.94 3.56
C PHE A 124 16.09 6.11 2.08
N ILE A 125 15.77 7.27 1.55
CA ILE A 125 15.85 7.61 0.13
C ILE A 125 16.92 8.69 -0.07
N ARG A 126 17.80 8.50 -1.06
CA ARG A 126 18.68 9.54 -1.55
C ARG A 126 18.06 10.17 -2.80
N ASN A 127 17.84 11.48 -2.77
CA ASN A 127 17.38 12.26 -3.91
C ASN A 127 18.35 13.41 -4.17
N LYS A 128 19.19 13.27 -5.19
CA LYS A 128 20.26 14.25 -5.50
C LYS A 128 21.11 14.56 -4.26
N ASN A 129 20.91 15.75 -3.67
CA ASN A 129 21.61 16.22 -2.47
C ASN A 129 20.77 16.15 -1.20
N GLU A 130 19.51 15.65 -1.27
CA GLU A 130 18.62 15.52 -0.15
C GLU A 130 18.47 14.06 0.26
N TYR A 131 18.45 13.81 1.57
CA TYR A 131 18.08 12.52 2.12
C TYR A 131 16.72 12.61 2.82
N ILE A 132 15.90 11.58 2.61
CA ILE A 132 14.52 11.54 3.09
C ILE A 132 14.30 10.21 3.82
N PHE A 133 13.81 10.26 5.05
CA PHE A 133 13.18 9.11 5.67
C PHE A 133 11.69 9.16 5.40
N LEU A 134 11.23 8.32 4.47
CA LEU A 134 9.82 8.23 4.08
C LEU A 134 9.13 7.20 4.96
N VAL A 135 8.30 7.66 5.89
CA VAL A 135 7.54 6.79 6.80
C VAL A 135 6.47 6.02 6.03
N GLN A 136 6.46 4.71 6.17
CA GLN A 136 5.54 3.79 5.50
C GLN A 136 4.57 3.10 6.47
N ASP A 137 5.00 2.86 7.71
CA ASP A 137 4.15 2.33 8.78
C ASP A 137 4.63 2.84 10.16
N ILE A 138 3.76 2.76 11.15
CA ILE A 138 4.03 3.17 12.52
C ILE A 138 3.61 2.03 13.45
N TYR A 139 4.54 1.57 14.29
CA TYR A 139 4.27 0.45 15.19
C TYR A 139 3.97 0.92 16.60
N GLN A 140 4.66 1.95 17.05
CA GLN A 140 4.47 2.58 18.34
C GLN A 140 4.58 4.11 18.20
N LEU A 141 3.75 4.85 18.92
CA LEU A 141 3.74 6.32 18.89
C LEU A 141 3.55 6.89 20.30
N LEU A 142 4.51 7.70 20.75
CA LEU A 142 4.52 8.35 22.08
C LEU A 142 4.31 7.37 23.26
N GLY A 143 4.80 6.14 23.13
CA GLY A 143 4.66 5.07 24.14
C GLY A 143 3.47 4.15 23.90
N ASN A 144 2.52 4.51 23.05
CA ASN A 144 1.33 3.70 22.78
C ASN A 144 1.59 2.74 21.63
N ASN A 145 1.24 1.47 21.81
CA ASN A 145 1.16 0.50 20.72
C ASN A 145 -0.07 0.82 19.86
N ILE A 146 0.13 0.98 18.55
CA ILE A 146 -0.93 1.33 17.61
C ILE A 146 -1.04 0.33 16.44
N LEU A 147 -0.52 -0.89 16.63
CA LEU A 147 -0.51 -1.92 15.58
C LEU A 147 -1.91 -2.31 15.10
N ASP A 148 -2.88 -2.27 15.99
CA ASP A 148 -4.28 -2.64 15.70
C ASP A 148 -5.08 -1.51 15.02
N GLN A 149 -4.47 -0.34 14.84
CA GLN A 149 -5.12 0.75 14.14
C GLN A 149 -4.91 0.64 12.62
N PRO A 150 -5.90 1.06 11.81
CA PRO A 150 -5.75 1.17 10.36
C PRO A 150 -4.59 2.11 9.99
N LEU A 151 -3.89 1.81 8.89
CA LEU A 151 -2.69 2.53 8.48
C LEU A 151 -2.95 4.02 8.18
N ASP A 152 -4.07 4.35 7.56
CA ASP A 152 -4.49 5.74 7.30
C ASP A 152 -4.64 6.52 8.61
N LYS A 153 -5.23 5.90 9.65
CA LYS A 153 -5.36 6.52 10.98
C LYS A 153 -4.02 6.70 11.68
N LYS A 154 -3.11 5.74 11.54
CA LYS A 154 -1.74 5.89 12.06
C LYS A 154 -0.99 7.03 11.38
N ILE A 155 -1.14 7.17 10.07
CA ILE A 155 -0.54 8.28 9.31
C ILE A 155 -1.08 9.63 9.79
N GLU A 156 -2.39 9.75 9.97
CA GLU A 156 -3.04 10.96 10.52
C GLU A 156 -2.51 11.31 11.93
N LEU A 157 -2.42 10.30 12.82
CA LEU A 157 -1.87 10.48 14.16
C LEU A 157 -0.40 10.89 14.14
N LEU A 158 0.40 10.33 13.22
CA LEU A 158 1.80 10.72 13.08
C LEU A 158 1.93 12.15 12.60
N ASP A 159 1.14 12.59 11.62
CA ASP A 159 1.18 13.95 11.09
C ASP A 159 0.90 14.98 12.19
N ASN A 160 -0.16 14.76 12.98
CA ASN A 160 -0.47 15.57 14.15
C ASN A 160 0.65 15.56 15.20
N THR A 161 1.29 14.41 15.42
CA THR A 161 2.41 14.25 16.33
C THR A 161 3.63 15.01 15.85
N MET A 162 3.94 14.94 14.55
CA MET A 162 5.07 15.65 13.96
C MET A 162 4.89 17.16 14.09
N ASN A 163 3.72 17.68 13.76
CA ASN A 163 3.42 19.11 13.88
C ASN A 163 3.52 19.63 15.33
N THR A 164 3.27 18.76 16.33
CA THR A 164 3.26 19.16 17.74
C THR A 164 4.60 18.96 18.46
N TYR A 165 5.32 17.86 18.15
CA TYR A 165 6.45 17.40 18.96
C TYR A 165 7.78 17.32 18.22
N PHE A 166 7.80 17.56 16.90
CA PHE A 166 9.03 17.65 16.13
C PHE A 166 9.29 19.12 15.76
N SER A 167 10.55 19.50 15.66
CA SER A 167 10.89 20.80 15.06
C SER A 167 10.71 20.71 13.53
N SER A 168 10.69 21.86 12.86
CA SER A 168 10.60 21.91 11.39
C SER A 168 11.77 21.18 10.70
N THR A 169 12.91 21.10 11.37
CA THR A 169 14.09 20.35 10.92
C THR A 169 14.56 19.43 12.05
N PRO A 170 13.87 18.27 12.27
CA PRO A 170 14.18 17.40 13.39
C PRO A 170 15.57 16.77 13.29
N PHE A 171 16.08 16.58 12.08
CA PHE A 171 17.42 16.10 11.79
C PHE A 171 18.20 17.14 10.95
N ARG A 172 19.52 17.11 11.04
CA ARG A 172 20.37 18.10 10.40
C ARG A 172 20.40 17.99 8.89
N ASN A 173 20.48 16.76 8.36
CA ASN A 173 20.80 16.50 6.96
C ASN A 173 19.82 15.56 6.27
N PHE A 174 18.72 15.20 6.91
CA PHE A 174 17.61 14.51 6.24
C PHE A 174 16.26 14.97 6.81
N SER A 175 15.24 14.88 5.97
CA SER A 175 13.87 15.18 6.34
C SER A 175 13.09 13.89 6.62
N ILE A 176 12.11 13.97 7.53
CA ILE A 176 11.08 12.94 7.66
C ILE A 176 9.91 13.38 6.80
N LYS A 177 9.46 12.50 5.91
CA LYS A 177 8.24 12.71 5.12
C LYS A 177 7.30 11.53 5.34
N ILE A 178 6.02 11.79 5.33
CA ILE A 178 5.00 10.77 5.46
C ILE A 178 4.64 10.28 4.07
N ASN A 179 4.54 8.96 3.91
CA ASN A 179 4.15 8.35 2.64
C ASN A 179 2.68 8.62 2.34
N LYS A 180 2.38 8.98 1.10
CA LYS A 180 0.99 9.14 0.65
C LYS A 180 0.42 7.78 0.28
N LEU A 181 -0.74 7.48 0.84
CA LEU A 181 -1.51 6.27 0.59
C LEU A 181 -2.59 6.54 -0.46
N TYR A 182 -2.81 5.55 -1.32
CA TYR A 182 -3.84 5.55 -2.35
C TYR A 182 -4.68 4.29 -2.20
N THR A 183 -5.94 4.37 -2.58
CA THR A 183 -6.84 3.22 -2.66
C THR A 183 -6.63 2.45 -3.97
N TYR A 184 -7.23 1.27 -4.09
CA TYR A 184 -7.21 0.51 -5.35
C TYR A 184 -7.83 1.27 -6.53
N TYR A 185 -8.81 2.14 -6.29
CA TYR A 185 -9.43 2.97 -7.32
C TYR A 185 -8.49 4.02 -7.89
N GLU A 186 -7.54 4.46 -7.09
CA GLU A 186 -6.58 5.49 -7.46
C GLU A 186 -5.32 4.94 -8.15
N ILE A 187 -5.25 3.61 -8.40
CA ILE A 187 -4.07 2.98 -9.05
C ILE A 187 -3.77 3.63 -10.41
N ASP A 188 -4.77 4.04 -11.17
CA ASP A 188 -4.58 4.75 -12.44
C ASP A 188 -3.93 6.10 -12.28
N ILE A 189 -4.45 6.87 -11.33
CA ILE A 189 -3.91 8.18 -10.99
C ILE A 189 -2.49 7.99 -10.48
N LEU A 190 -2.27 6.98 -9.65
CA LEU A 190 -0.96 6.63 -9.13
C LEU A 190 0.06 6.35 -10.24
N ILE A 191 -0.27 5.45 -11.18
CA ILE A 191 0.66 5.03 -12.24
C ILE A 191 0.80 6.13 -13.30
N ASN A 192 -0.31 6.71 -13.78
CA ASN A 192 -0.29 7.58 -14.95
C ASN A 192 0.03 9.03 -14.65
N LYS A 193 -0.25 9.51 -13.43
CA LYS A 193 0.03 10.90 -13.02
C LYS A 193 1.10 10.99 -11.95
N VAL A 194 0.92 10.30 -10.81
CA VAL A 194 1.79 10.50 -9.65
C VAL A 194 3.20 9.97 -9.91
N MET A 195 3.34 8.72 -10.36
CA MET A 195 4.65 8.14 -10.61
C MET A 195 5.39 8.81 -11.77
N LYS A 196 4.69 9.22 -12.83
CA LYS A 196 5.31 9.93 -13.97
C LYS A 196 5.83 11.32 -13.61
N ASN A 197 5.18 12.01 -12.67
CA ASN A 197 5.54 13.36 -12.25
C ASN A 197 6.36 13.37 -10.94
N CYS A 198 6.69 12.21 -10.40
CA CYS A 198 7.42 12.11 -9.14
C CYS A 198 8.90 12.45 -9.35
N SER A 199 9.44 13.35 -8.52
CA SER A 199 10.87 13.68 -8.51
C SER A 199 11.73 12.57 -7.89
N LEU A 200 11.14 11.65 -7.13
CA LEU A 200 11.81 10.50 -6.53
C LEU A 200 11.75 9.30 -7.48
N MET A 201 12.84 8.58 -7.58
CA MET A 201 12.90 7.34 -8.38
C MET A 201 11.98 6.29 -7.79
N THR A 202 11.16 5.67 -8.64
CA THR A 202 10.25 4.57 -8.30
C THR A 202 10.57 3.33 -9.13
N ASN A 203 10.34 2.15 -8.58
CA ASN A 203 10.50 0.87 -9.26
C ASN A 203 9.27 -0.04 -9.06
N GLY A 204 8.11 0.47 -9.44
CA GLY A 204 6.83 -0.21 -9.32
C GLY A 204 5.99 0.33 -8.16
N ILE A 205 5.09 -0.50 -7.65
CA ILE A 205 4.14 -0.15 -6.59
C ILE A 205 4.26 -1.08 -5.39
N ILE A 206 3.84 -0.60 -4.24
CA ILE A 206 3.78 -1.37 -3.00
C ILE A 206 2.37 -1.33 -2.44
N PHE A 207 1.90 -2.48 -1.97
CA PHE A 207 0.63 -2.66 -1.30
C PHE A 207 0.88 -2.79 0.19
N PHE A 208 0.34 -1.89 0.97
CA PHE A 208 0.37 -1.91 2.43
C PHE A 208 -0.96 -2.45 2.94
N PRO A 209 -0.99 -3.49 3.79
CA PRO A 209 -2.24 -3.95 4.37
C PRO A 209 -2.87 -2.84 5.23
N LYS A 210 -4.20 -2.78 5.27
CA LYS A 210 -4.95 -1.80 6.07
C LYS A 210 -4.52 -1.78 7.53
N TYR A 211 -4.29 -2.95 8.08
CA TYR A 211 -3.66 -3.14 9.39
C TYR A 211 -2.23 -3.62 9.19
N SER A 212 -1.29 -3.20 10.03
CA SER A 212 0.13 -3.58 9.89
C SER A 212 0.32 -5.08 9.67
N GLY A 213 1.13 -5.44 8.68
CA GLY A 213 1.30 -6.84 8.30
C GLY A 213 2.31 -7.04 7.17
N ILE A 214 2.02 -7.99 6.27
CA ILE A 214 2.87 -8.31 5.13
C ILE A 214 2.58 -7.33 4.00
N SER A 215 3.56 -6.50 3.65
CA SER A 215 3.50 -5.60 2.49
C SER A 215 3.93 -6.34 1.23
N ILE A 216 3.22 -6.11 0.11
CA ILE A 216 3.46 -6.77 -1.16
C ILE A 216 4.02 -5.77 -2.17
N ILE A 217 5.17 -6.08 -2.75
CA ILE A 217 5.87 -5.24 -3.71
C ILE A 217 5.68 -5.81 -5.12
N TYR A 218 5.20 -4.99 -6.02
CA TYR A 218 5.25 -5.24 -7.45
C TYR A 218 6.36 -4.38 -8.09
N LEU A 219 7.27 -5.03 -8.82
CA LEU A 219 8.36 -4.37 -9.55
C LEU A 219 8.02 -4.26 -11.04
N GLU A 220 8.33 -3.12 -11.66
CA GLU A 220 8.28 -3.00 -13.11
C GLU A 220 9.37 -3.85 -13.76
N GLN A 221 9.05 -4.50 -14.90
CA GLN A 221 9.94 -5.46 -15.57
C GLN A 221 11.29 -4.88 -16.02
N LYS A 222 11.41 -3.58 -16.23
CA LYS A 222 12.66 -2.93 -16.67
C LYS A 222 13.83 -3.19 -15.72
N ASP A 223 13.56 -3.34 -14.43
CA ASP A 223 14.60 -3.53 -13.41
C ASP A 223 15.05 -4.99 -13.26
N VAL A 224 14.22 -5.95 -13.66
CA VAL A 224 14.55 -7.39 -13.57
C VAL A 224 15.59 -7.78 -14.62
N LEU A 225 15.52 -7.20 -15.83
CA LEU A 225 16.46 -7.47 -16.92
C LEU A 225 17.84 -6.86 -16.68
N GLN A 226 17.93 -5.74 -15.97
CA GLN A 226 19.23 -5.13 -15.65
C GLN A 226 19.95 -5.83 -14.50
N LYS A 227 19.23 -6.35 -13.50
CA LYS A 227 19.85 -7.10 -12.39
C LYS A 227 20.44 -8.45 -12.85
N ASN A 228 19.83 -9.09 -13.83
CA ASN A 228 20.35 -10.35 -14.39
C ASN A 228 21.61 -10.14 -15.27
N LYS A 229 21.91 -8.91 -15.74
CA LYS A 229 23.13 -8.60 -16.49
C LYS A 229 24.33 -8.23 -15.61
N VAL A 230 24.10 -7.82 -14.37
CA VAL A 230 25.17 -7.41 -13.43
C VAL A 230 25.71 -8.59 -12.59
N THR A 231 25.05 -9.75 -12.63
CA THR A 231 25.43 -10.93 -11.82
C THR A 231 26.34 -11.92 -12.54
N ILE A 232 26.97 -11.56 -13.67
CA ILE A 232 27.94 -12.43 -14.38
C ILE A 232 29.41 -11.95 -14.19
N SER A 233 29.71 -11.23 -13.15
CA SER A 233 31.11 -11.06 -12.72
C SER A 233 31.15 -10.88 -11.20
N GLU A 234 31.44 -11.94 -10.54
CA GLU A 234 32.14 -12.14 -9.27
C GLU A 234 31.48 -13.23 -8.43
N SER A 235 32.17 -14.36 -8.43
CA SER A 235 31.98 -15.51 -7.59
C SER A 235 32.08 -15.15 -6.11
N ASN A 236 30.99 -15.29 -5.35
CA ASN A 236 31.06 -15.63 -3.95
C ASN A 236 29.78 -16.41 -3.56
N THR A 237 30.02 -17.68 -3.31
CA THR A 237 29.09 -18.70 -2.85
C THR A 237 28.45 -18.32 -1.53
N TYR A 238 27.18 -17.90 -1.56
CA TYR A 238 26.31 -18.01 -0.40
C TYR A 238 25.31 -19.13 -0.64
N LYS A 239 25.39 -20.17 0.22
CA LYS A 239 24.42 -21.26 0.27
C LYS A 239 23.03 -20.68 0.51
N THR A 240 22.21 -20.74 -0.51
CA THR A 240 20.77 -20.47 -0.44
C THR A 240 20.11 -21.65 0.25
N GLU A 241 19.51 -21.40 1.42
CA GLU A 241 18.56 -22.34 2.01
C GLU A 241 17.45 -22.61 1.01
N LYS A 242 17.14 -23.90 0.82
CA LYS A 242 16.06 -24.39 -0.04
C LYS A 242 14.73 -23.82 0.47
N TYR A 243 14.24 -22.80 -0.21
CA TYR A 243 12.81 -22.47 -0.15
C TYR A 243 12.08 -23.37 -1.15
N ASP A 244 10.92 -23.89 -0.74
CA ASP A 244 10.04 -24.72 -1.55
C ASP A 244 9.84 -24.11 -2.95
N LYS A 245 9.93 -24.96 -3.97
CA LYS A 245 9.73 -24.58 -5.37
C LYS A 245 8.42 -23.84 -5.52
N PRO A 246 8.39 -22.62 -6.11
CA PRO A 246 7.15 -21.91 -6.34
C PRO A 246 6.30 -22.68 -7.32
N GLN A 247 5.06 -22.98 -6.92
CA GLN A 247 4.03 -23.45 -7.83
C GLN A 247 3.72 -22.32 -8.82
N THR A 248 4.03 -22.55 -10.09
CA THR A 248 3.75 -21.69 -11.25
C THR A 248 4.26 -20.25 -11.12
N GLU A 249 5.47 -20.00 -11.60
CA GLU A 249 5.96 -18.66 -11.89
C GLU A 249 5.07 -18.04 -12.99
N LEU A 250 4.58 -16.82 -12.71
CA LEU A 250 3.88 -16.04 -13.72
C LEU A 250 4.88 -15.68 -14.84
N SER A 251 4.58 -16.07 -16.08
CA SER A 251 5.38 -15.68 -17.23
C SER A 251 5.46 -14.15 -17.36
N SER A 252 6.50 -13.61 -17.97
CA SER A 252 6.71 -12.17 -18.13
C SER A 252 5.53 -11.43 -18.79
N ASN A 253 4.85 -12.07 -19.73
CA ASN A 253 3.66 -11.51 -20.39
C ASN A 253 2.45 -11.49 -19.44
N THR A 254 2.29 -12.52 -18.60
CA THR A 254 1.21 -12.60 -17.63
C THR A 254 1.32 -11.52 -16.54
N THR A 255 2.53 -11.04 -16.21
CA THR A 255 2.72 -10.04 -15.17
C THR A 255 2.39 -8.62 -15.66
N ALA A 256 2.70 -8.29 -16.92
CA ALA A 256 2.26 -7.03 -17.54
C ALA A 256 0.72 -7.02 -17.74
N ASP A 257 0.16 -8.14 -18.20
CA ASP A 257 -1.29 -8.31 -18.32
C ASP A 257 -2.01 -8.28 -16.97
N ILE A 258 -1.38 -8.79 -15.92
CA ILE A 258 -1.91 -8.75 -14.57
C ILE A 258 -2.02 -7.31 -14.06
N ILE A 259 -1.09 -6.41 -14.39
CA ILE A 259 -1.19 -5.00 -13.97
C ILE A 259 -2.21 -4.25 -14.80
N LEU A 260 -2.25 -4.47 -16.10
CA LEU A 260 -3.32 -3.94 -16.95
C LEU A 260 -4.69 -4.48 -16.51
N ASN A 261 -4.73 -5.74 -16.03
CA ASN A 261 -5.93 -6.38 -15.50
C ASN A 261 -6.09 -6.24 -13.97
N MET A 262 -5.06 -5.82 -13.22
CA MET A 262 -5.16 -5.60 -11.77
C MET A 262 -6.28 -4.64 -11.41
N LYS A 263 -6.53 -3.63 -12.22
CA LYS A 263 -7.71 -2.78 -12.12
C LYS A 263 -8.99 -3.62 -12.11
N GLY A 264 -9.22 -4.40 -13.14
CA GLY A 264 -10.40 -5.27 -13.24
C GLY A 264 -10.44 -6.34 -12.16
N TYR A 265 -9.28 -6.85 -11.76
CA TYR A 265 -9.18 -7.91 -10.77
C TYR A 265 -9.35 -7.41 -9.33
N LEU A 266 -8.81 -6.24 -9.00
CA LEU A 266 -8.94 -5.60 -7.68
C LEU A 266 -10.27 -4.84 -7.52
N HIS A 267 -10.85 -4.34 -8.61
CA HIS A 267 -12.21 -3.80 -8.61
C HIS A 267 -13.29 -4.85 -8.28
N GLY A 268 -12.98 -6.13 -8.42
CA GLY A 268 -13.83 -7.22 -7.92
C GLY A 268 -13.62 -7.57 -6.44
N SER A 269 -12.78 -6.84 -5.70
CA SER A 269 -12.54 -7.09 -4.29
C SER A 269 -13.72 -6.63 -3.41
N LYS A 270 -13.94 -7.35 -2.31
CA LYS A 270 -14.96 -7.06 -1.30
C LYS A 270 -14.92 -5.59 -0.80
N TYR A 271 -13.77 -4.95 -0.89
CA TYR A 271 -13.49 -3.61 -0.35
C TYR A 271 -13.56 -2.51 -1.41
N GLY A 272 -13.78 -2.88 -2.67
CA GLY A 272 -13.77 -1.96 -3.80
C GLY A 272 -15.03 -1.12 -3.97
N TYR A 273 -16.12 -1.41 -3.28
CA TYR A 273 -17.42 -0.79 -3.55
C TYR A 273 -17.89 0.24 -2.52
N GLU A 274 -17.24 0.37 -1.37
CA GLU A 274 -17.74 1.21 -0.28
C GLU A 274 -17.35 2.70 -0.34
N THR A 275 -16.50 3.11 -1.29
CA THR A 275 -15.96 4.49 -1.35
C THR A 275 -16.17 5.20 -2.68
N ILE A 276 -17.21 4.86 -3.44
CA ILE A 276 -17.54 5.61 -4.64
C ILE A 276 -18.31 6.88 -4.25
N ASN A 277 -17.64 8.02 -4.34
CA ASN A 277 -18.29 9.32 -4.23
C ASN A 277 -19.52 9.39 -5.17
N ASN A 278 -20.63 9.89 -4.67
CA ASN A 278 -21.96 9.97 -5.27
C ASN A 278 -22.09 10.68 -6.65
N LYS A 279 -21.01 10.98 -7.33
CA LYS A 279 -21.03 11.74 -8.60
C LYS A 279 -21.23 10.90 -9.87
N ASN A 280 -21.14 9.57 -9.79
CA ASN A 280 -21.26 8.69 -10.95
C ASN A 280 -22.28 7.56 -10.72
N THR A 281 -23.41 7.87 -10.09
CA THR A 281 -24.50 6.90 -9.89
C THR A 281 -25.69 7.30 -10.74
N GLY A 282 -26.38 6.32 -11.29
CA GLY A 282 -27.63 6.52 -12.02
C GLY A 282 -28.61 5.40 -11.71
N THR A 283 -29.89 5.69 -11.83
CA THR A 283 -30.98 4.75 -11.60
C THR A 283 -31.58 4.31 -12.94
N PHE A 284 -31.45 3.03 -13.24
CA PHE A 284 -31.83 2.42 -14.51
C PHE A 284 -32.96 1.41 -14.31
N GLU A 285 -33.85 1.25 -15.29
CA GLU A 285 -34.58 0.01 -15.43
C GLU A 285 -33.63 -1.02 -16.06
N VAL A 286 -33.40 -2.11 -15.34
CA VAL A 286 -32.56 -3.23 -15.75
C VAL A 286 -33.46 -4.38 -16.18
N ARG A 287 -33.20 -4.95 -17.37
CA ARG A 287 -33.97 -6.07 -17.91
C ARG A 287 -33.10 -7.28 -18.14
N LYS A 288 -33.58 -8.44 -17.68
CA LYS A 288 -32.96 -9.73 -17.95
C LYS A 288 -33.11 -10.08 -19.42
N THR A 289 -32.04 -10.61 -20.03
CA THR A 289 -32.07 -11.19 -21.38
C THR A 289 -32.07 -12.72 -21.31
N ASP A 290 -32.21 -13.37 -22.46
CA ASP A 290 -32.13 -14.83 -22.56
C ASP A 290 -30.70 -15.37 -22.39
N ILE A 291 -29.69 -14.48 -22.39
CA ILE A 291 -28.30 -14.85 -22.22
C ILE A 291 -27.92 -14.68 -20.74
N PRO A 292 -27.34 -15.70 -20.08
CA PRO A 292 -26.90 -15.59 -18.69
C PRO A 292 -25.94 -14.42 -18.47
N ASP A 293 -26.16 -13.69 -17.37
CA ASP A 293 -25.37 -12.51 -16.96
C ASP A 293 -25.34 -11.35 -17.97
N VAL A 294 -26.30 -11.32 -18.90
CA VAL A 294 -26.52 -10.20 -19.80
C VAL A 294 -27.83 -9.50 -19.45
N TYR A 295 -27.72 -8.22 -19.11
CA TYR A 295 -28.85 -7.38 -18.69
C TYR A 295 -28.85 -6.07 -19.48
N ASP A 296 -29.99 -5.71 -20.06
CA ASP A 296 -30.18 -4.44 -20.75
C ASP A 296 -30.50 -3.31 -19.79
N LEU A 297 -29.98 -2.14 -20.05
CA LEU A 297 -30.15 -0.91 -19.26
C LEU A 297 -31.01 0.09 -20.04
N TYR A 298 -32.00 0.67 -19.35
CA TYR A 298 -32.90 1.67 -19.91
C TYR A 298 -32.95 2.92 -19.02
N LEU A 299 -33.00 4.08 -19.65
CA LEU A 299 -33.27 5.39 -19.03
C LEU A 299 -34.52 6.00 -19.65
N THR A 300 -35.11 7.01 -19.01
CA THR A 300 -36.16 7.80 -19.60
C THR A 300 -35.60 8.92 -20.47
N ASN A 301 -36.30 9.28 -21.56
CA ASN A 301 -36.01 10.50 -22.31
C ASN A 301 -36.91 11.65 -21.82
N GLN A 302 -36.83 12.81 -22.47
CA GLN A 302 -37.63 14.00 -22.15
C GLN A 302 -39.15 13.76 -22.27
N GLU A 303 -39.58 12.74 -23.00
CA GLU A 303 -40.99 12.35 -23.17
C GLU A 303 -41.40 11.21 -22.23
N ASP A 304 -40.62 10.94 -21.18
CA ASP A 304 -40.78 9.81 -20.22
C ASP A 304 -40.84 8.42 -20.90
N LYS A 305 -40.29 8.29 -22.11
CA LYS A 305 -40.16 7.01 -22.79
C LYS A 305 -38.85 6.32 -22.44
N LEU A 306 -38.91 4.99 -22.20
CA LEU A 306 -37.74 4.18 -21.95
C LEU A 306 -36.89 4.01 -23.22
N VAL A 307 -35.63 4.40 -23.12
CA VAL A 307 -34.63 4.28 -24.19
C VAL A 307 -33.50 3.36 -23.71
N ARG A 308 -33.19 2.33 -24.50
CA ARG A 308 -32.10 1.41 -24.22
C ARG A 308 -30.76 2.11 -24.33
N GLN A 309 -29.96 2.03 -23.26
CA GLN A 309 -28.62 2.64 -23.17
C GLN A 309 -27.49 1.66 -23.44
N GLY A 310 -27.75 0.37 -23.38
CA GLY A 310 -26.76 -0.67 -23.62
C GLY A 310 -26.90 -1.85 -22.69
N ILE A 311 -25.77 -2.51 -22.45
CA ILE A 311 -25.71 -3.73 -21.61
C ILE A 311 -24.96 -3.39 -20.32
N ALA A 312 -25.50 -3.86 -19.19
CA ALA A 312 -24.86 -3.78 -17.89
C ALA A 312 -23.51 -4.50 -17.90
N HIS A 313 -22.54 -3.94 -17.19
CA HIS A 313 -21.27 -4.60 -16.94
C HIS A 313 -21.38 -5.45 -15.67
N ILE A 314 -21.14 -6.74 -15.79
CA ILE A 314 -21.12 -7.69 -14.66
C ILE A 314 -19.67 -8.07 -14.38
N PRO A 315 -18.97 -7.35 -13.49
CA PRO A 315 -17.53 -7.49 -13.32
C PRO A 315 -17.10 -8.71 -12.53
N ASN A 316 -18.00 -9.34 -11.79
CA ASN A 316 -17.65 -10.44 -10.88
C ASN A 316 -18.88 -11.27 -10.44
N MET A 317 -18.58 -12.42 -9.79
CA MET A 317 -19.60 -13.35 -9.28
C MET A 317 -20.57 -12.74 -8.28
N LYS A 318 -20.15 -11.74 -7.48
CA LYS A 318 -21.03 -11.09 -6.50
C LYS A 318 -22.16 -10.32 -7.20
N ILE A 319 -21.81 -9.57 -8.24
CA ILE A 319 -22.81 -8.83 -9.04
C ILE A 319 -23.65 -9.79 -9.88
N SER A 320 -23.03 -10.86 -10.41
CA SER A 320 -23.76 -11.94 -11.08
C SER A 320 -24.80 -12.55 -10.15
N HIS A 321 -24.42 -12.98 -8.96
CA HIS A 321 -25.35 -13.55 -7.96
C HIS A 321 -26.43 -12.53 -7.53
N LEU A 322 -26.04 -11.28 -7.28
CA LEU A 322 -27.00 -10.21 -6.97
C LEU A 322 -28.09 -10.09 -8.07
N CYS A 323 -27.64 -10.04 -9.32
CA CYS A 323 -28.58 -9.97 -10.44
C CYS A 323 -29.40 -11.25 -10.57
N GLN A 324 -28.80 -12.43 -10.46
CA GLN A 324 -29.53 -13.71 -10.50
C GLN A 324 -30.60 -13.79 -9.40
N ASP A 325 -30.29 -13.37 -8.18
CA ASP A 325 -31.26 -13.36 -7.07
C ASP A 325 -32.40 -12.36 -7.31
N ILE A 326 -32.07 -11.15 -7.82
CA ILE A 326 -33.06 -10.13 -8.13
C ILE A 326 -33.99 -10.58 -9.28
N PHE A 327 -33.42 -11.20 -10.32
CA PHE A 327 -34.13 -11.60 -11.54
C PHE A 327 -34.56 -13.09 -11.55
N ARG A 328 -34.62 -13.74 -10.37
CA ARG A 328 -35.08 -15.13 -10.26
C ARG A 328 -36.51 -15.28 -10.74
N ASP A 329 -37.41 -14.42 -10.27
CA ASP A 329 -38.87 -14.50 -10.48
C ASP A 329 -39.42 -13.32 -11.31
N LYS A 330 -38.55 -12.50 -11.89
CA LYS A 330 -38.93 -11.32 -12.67
C LYS A 330 -37.93 -10.99 -13.77
N ASN A 331 -38.41 -10.29 -14.80
CA ASN A 331 -37.62 -9.95 -15.98
C ASN A 331 -37.14 -8.49 -15.98
N ARG A 332 -37.60 -7.64 -15.04
CA ARG A 332 -37.20 -6.24 -14.92
C ARG A 332 -37.19 -5.75 -13.49
N GLU A 333 -36.31 -4.80 -13.20
CA GLU A 333 -36.21 -4.13 -11.90
C GLU A 333 -35.56 -2.76 -12.06
N VAL A 334 -35.94 -1.80 -11.21
CA VAL A 334 -35.26 -0.50 -11.14
C VAL A 334 -34.09 -0.62 -10.18
N MET A 335 -32.87 -0.37 -10.68
CA MET A 335 -31.65 -0.58 -9.93
C MET A 335 -30.77 0.67 -9.94
N LYS A 336 -30.11 0.93 -8.79
CA LYS A 336 -29.01 1.87 -8.70
C LYS A 336 -27.80 1.25 -9.36
N CYS A 337 -27.20 1.95 -10.33
CA CYS A 337 -26.03 1.54 -11.07
C CYS A 337 -24.90 2.54 -10.88
N ILE A 338 -23.67 2.09 -11.01
CA ILE A 338 -22.48 2.91 -10.94
C ILE A 338 -21.81 2.92 -12.30
N HIS A 339 -21.42 4.12 -12.78
CA HIS A 339 -20.71 4.26 -14.03
C HIS A 339 -19.24 3.82 -13.90
N PHE A 340 -18.85 2.85 -14.71
CA PHE A 340 -17.49 2.36 -14.81
C PHE A 340 -16.77 3.03 -16.00
N GLN A 341 -16.11 4.12 -15.71
CA GLN A 341 -15.50 5.00 -16.73
C GLN A 341 -14.59 4.29 -17.72
N LYS A 342 -13.82 3.26 -17.26
CA LYS A 342 -12.84 2.54 -18.11
C LYS A 342 -13.48 1.90 -19.35
N PHE A 343 -14.66 1.32 -19.19
CA PHE A 343 -15.39 0.66 -20.28
C PHE A 343 -16.59 1.46 -20.74
N ASN A 344 -16.80 2.64 -20.16
CA ASN A 344 -18.00 3.46 -20.40
C ASN A 344 -19.28 2.63 -20.22
N LYS A 345 -19.37 1.86 -19.11
CA LYS A 345 -20.47 0.95 -18.82
C LYS A 345 -20.95 1.10 -17.39
N TRP A 346 -22.20 0.74 -17.16
CA TRP A 346 -22.86 0.80 -15.87
C TRP A 346 -22.89 -0.58 -15.18
N ILE A 347 -22.64 -0.61 -13.88
CA ILE A 347 -22.65 -1.82 -13.04
C ILE A 347 -23.87 -1.74 -12.11
N PRO A 348 -24.79 -2.71 -12.15
CA PRO A 348 -25.91 -2.79 -11.21
C PRO A 348 -25.40 -3.05 -9.77
N MET A 349 -25.88 -2.28 -8.79
CA MET A 349 -25.36 -2.38 -7.42
C MET A 349 -26.41 -2.80 -6.40
N SER A 350 -27.63 -2.28 -6.52
CA SER A 350 -28.73 -2.58 -5.59
C SER A 350 -30.06 -2.23 -6.25
N LYS A 351 -31.17 -2.73 -5.70
CA LYS A 351 -32.50 -2.25 -6.04
C LYS A 351 -32.63 -0.78 -5.66
N SER A 352 -33.36 -0.01 -6.46
CA SER A 352 -33.73 1.36 -6.10
C SER A 352 -34.96 1.34 -5.18
N GLU A 353 -34.89 2.06 -4.07
CA GLU A 353 -36.03 2.20 -3.16
C GLU A 353 -37.15 3.06 -3.79
N ASP A 354 -36.75 4.11 -4.49
CA ASP A 354 -37.67 5.11 -5.04
C ASP A 354 -38.35 4.67 -6.33
N GLN A 355 -37.95 3.56 -6.94
CA GLN A 355 -38.48 3.01 -8.20
C GLN A 355 -38.53 4.04 -9.35
N LYS A 356 -37.80 5.17 -9.22
CA LYS A 356 -37.76 6.24 -10.22
C LYS A 356 -36.54 6.06 -11.08
N ILE A 357 -36.73 6.02 -12.40
CA ILE A 357 -35.66 5.90 -13.41
C ILE A 357 -35.14 7.32 -13.72
N ASP A 358 -33.82 7.47 -13.82
CA ASP A 358 -33.23 8.75 -14.15
C ASP A 358 -33.45 9.11 -15.63
N ASN A 359 -33.42 10.42 -15.90
CA ASN A 359 -33.52 10.95 -17.27
C ASN A 359 -32.13 10.96 -17.92
N LEU A 360 -32.10 10.66 -19.22
CA LEU A 360 -30.88 10.62 -20.02
C LEU A 360 -30.09 11.94 -19.95
N ASP A 361 -30.76 13.09 -19.95
CA ASP A 361 -30.13 14.41 -19.95
C ASP A 361 -29.40 14.72 -18.63
N ILE A 362 -29.86 14.13 -17.50
CA ILE A 362 -29.24 14.32 -16.20
C ILE A 362 -27.89 13.55 -16.12
N ILE A 363 -27.82 12.41 -16.79
CA ILE A 363 -26.61 11.55 -16.77
C ILE A 363 -25.56 12.03 -17.77
N VAL A 364 -25.96 12.65 -18.86
CA VAL A 364 -25.05 13.15 -19.93
C VAL A 364 -24.47 14.53 -19.62
N SER A 365 -25.17 15.38 -18.83
CA SER A 365 -24.70 16.72 -18.47
C SER A 365 -23.56 16.77 -17.47
N ASP A 366 -23.26 15.66 -16.77
CA ASP A 366 -22.19 15.55 -15.76
C ASP A 366 -20.92 14.83 -16.28
N ASN A 367 -20.81 14.58 -17.60
CA ASN A 367 -19.61 14.06 -18.28
C ASN A 367 -18.90 15.17 -19.12
#